data_75f9917ca0ea8e2c373d0b1bc64078ee
#
_entry.id   75f9917ca0ea8e2c373d0b1bc64078ee
#
_cell.length_a   1.000
_cell.length_b   1.000
_cell.length_c   1.000
_cell.angle_alpha   90.00
_cell.angle_beta   90.00
_cell.angle_gamma   90.00
#
_symmetry.space_group_name_H-M   'P 1'
#
loop_
_entity.id
_entity.type
_entity.pdbx_description
1 polymer ?
#
loop_
_entity_poly.entity_id
_entity_poly.type
_entity_poly.pdbx_seq_one_letter_code
_entity_poly.pdbx_strand_id
1 'polypeptide(L)'
;CGDKVIEELHSFDVKVLAEHKGTTYRWEYSQIEGRVELTPEVIQSAGIVVETAGSVQMKTILELPGEIELNADKVVHVVPRVSGVVTEVNKNLGDTVRHGEVIAVLDSREVAELKSGYMASMKRVELARATFERKDRLWKQKISSERDYLASRQALAEEEINLQTATQKLLALGFSQTDLDSILEM
;
A
#
# COMPACT_ATOMS: atom_id res chain seq x y z
N CYS A 1 5.84 60.13 60.69
CA CYS A 1 5.82 58.86 61.46
C CYS A 1 4.69 58.03 60.89
N GLY A 2 5.05 56.88 60.30
CA GLY A 2 4.05 55.96 59.78
C GLY A 2 3.59 55.02 60.88
N ASP A 3 2.29 55.05 61.20
CA ASP A 3 1.62 54.22 62.22
C ASP A 3 1.26 52.82 61.74
N LYS A 4 1.72 52.41 60.57
CA LYS A 4 1.43 51.06 60.02
C LYS A 4 2.61 50.14 60.25
N VAL A 5 2.38 49.12 61.08
CA VAL A 5 3.24 47.94 61.15
C VAL A 5 2.98 47.11 59.87
N ILE A 6 4.01 46.84 59.13
CA ILE A 6 3.93 46.00 57.95
C ILE A 6 4.30 44.60 58.41
N GLU A 7 3.28 43.69 58.41
CA GLU A 7 3.42 42.32 58.90
C GLU A 7 4.01 41.36 57.85
N GLU A 8 3.98 41.74 56.60
CA GLU A 8 4.53 40.92 55.50
C GLU A 8 5.81 41.49 54.93
N LEU A 9 6.76 40.62 54.67
CA LEU A 9 8.00 40.97 54.00
C LEU A 9 7.70 41.36 52.55
N HIS A 10 7.99 42.58 52.16
CA HIS A 10 7.88 43.08 50.79
C HIS A 10 8.97 44.08 50.44
N SER A 11 9.19 44.25 49.18
CA SER A 11 10.17 45.22 48.68
C SER A 11 9.66 46.64 48.89
N PHE A 12 10.47 47.49 49.52
CA PHE A 12 10.13 48.89 49.68
C PHE A 12 11.36 49.80 49.60
N ASP A 13 11.17 51.02 49.19
CA ASP A 13 12.15 52.08 49.15
C ASP A 13 11.73 53.17 50.15
N VAL A 14 12.67 53.54 51.04
CA VAL A 14 12.46 54.66 51.93
C VAL A 14 13.37 55.82 51.51
N LYS A 15 12.80 56.96 51.24
CA LYS A 15 13.52 58.20 50.93
C LYS A 15 13.23 59.18 52.05
N VAL A 16 14.27 59.56 52.76
CA VAL A 16 14.17 60.57 53.85
C VAL A 16 14.85 61.86 53.38
N LEU A 17 14.08 62.92 53.41
CA LEU A 17 14.56 64.25 53.14
C LEU A 17 14.46 65.07 54.42
N ALA A 18 15.53 65.66 54.90
CA ALA A 18 15.53 66.56 56.03
C ALA A 18 16.22 67.86 55.62
N GLU A 19 15.61 68.96 56.02
CA GLU A 19 16.18 70.34 55.83
C GLU A 19 16.50 70.97 57.14
N HIS A 20 17.76 71.40 57.28
CA HIS A 20 18.17 72.09 58.43
C HIS A 20 19.15 73.27 58.09
N LYS A 21 18.80 74.51 58.52
CA LYS A 21 19.60 75.71 58.25
C LYS A 21 19.90 75.92 56.75
N GLY A 22 18.98 75.63 55.85
CA GLY A 22 19.11 75.80 54.38
C GLY A 22 19.93 74.72 53.74
N THR A 23 20.28 73.63 54.45
CA THR A 23 20.97 72.46 53.89
C THR A 23 20.00 71.27 53.83
N THR A 24 19.82 70.65 52.66
CA THR A 24 18.97 69.47 52.45
C THR A 24 19.82 68.22 52.59
N TYR A 25 19.45 67.38 53.49
CA TYR A 25 19.99 66.02 53.71
C TYR A 25 19.07 65.01 53.09
N ARG A 26 19.63 64.04 52.38
CA ARG A 26 18.88 62.98 51.69
C ARG A 26 19.46 61.63 52.07
N TRP A 27 18.58 60.73 52.48
CA TRP A 27 18.93 59.32 52.75
C TRP A 27 17.98 58.46 51.93
N GLU A 28 18.49 57.40 51.33
CA GLU A 28 17.74 56.41 50.61
C GLU A 28 18.06 55.03 51.20
N TYR A 29 17.01 54.24 51.48
CA TYR A 29 17.10 52.87 51.93
C TYR A 29 16.17 52.03 51.07
N SER A 30 16.68 50.93 50.49
CA SER A 30 15.89 50.02 49.66
C SER A 30 16.02 48.62 50.25
N GLN A 31 14.89 47.98 50.44
CA GLN A 31 14.78 46.58 50.83
C GLN A 31 14.06 45.83 49.74
N ILE A 32 14.70 44.76 49.24
CA ILE A 32 14.17 43.89 48.20
C ILE A 32 13.84 42.54 48.82
N GLU A 33 12.59 42.11 48.68
CA GLU A 33 12.12 40.84 49.21
C GLU A 33 12.87 39.65 48.54
N GLY A 34 13.19 38.65 49.38
CA GLY A 34 13.88 37.45 48.90
C GLY A 34 15.33 37.62 48.45
N ARG A 35 15.90 38.84 48.64
CA ARG A 35 17.30 39.07 48.35
C ARG A 35 18.13 38.92 49.63
N VAL A 36 19.07 38.00 49.61
CA VAL A 36 20.04 37.80 50.67
C VAL A 36 21.42 38.13 50.11
N GLU A 37 22.15 39.03 50.81
CA GLU A 37 23.53 39.32 50.48
C GLU A 37 24.42 38.41 51.32
N LEU A 38 25.16 37.53 50.65
CA LEU A 38 26.09 36.60 51.26
C LEU A 38 27.52 37.03 50.95
N THR A 39 28.37 37.02 51.94
CA THR A 39 29.81 37.24 51.68
C THR A 39 30.41 35.97 51.03
N PRO A 40 31.53 36.10 50.33
CA PRO A 40 32.22 34.98 49.73
C PRO A 40 32.55 33.83 50.70
N GLU A 41 32.87 34.20 51.96
CA GLU A 41 33.25 33.27 53.05
C GLU A 41 31.98 32.45 53.45
N VAL A 42 30.81 33.09 53.53
CA VAL A 42 29.56 32.43 53.87
C VAL A 42 29.11 31.49 52.72
N ILE A 43 29.28 31.92 51.48
CA ILE A 43 28.98 31.10 50.30
C ILE A 43 29.84 29.81 50.31
N GLN A 44 31.15 29.97 50.60
CA GLN A 44 32.06 28.85 50.63
C GLN A 44 31.79 27.91 51.82
N SER A 45 31.52 28.44 53.00
CA SER A 45 31.26 27.63 54.21
C SER A 45 29.92 26.91 54.13
N ALA A 46 28.96 27.46 53.46
CA ALA A 46 27.64 26.84 53.18
C ALA A 46 27.66 25.82 52.05
N GLY A 47 28.79 25.64 51.36
CA GLY A 47 28.90 24.70 50.22
C GLY A 47 28.10 25.11 49.00
N ILE A 48 27.79 26.41 48.83
CA ILE A 48 27.04 26.92 47.70
C ILE A 48 27.94 27.02 46.50
N VAL A 49 27.62 26.24 45.46
CA VAL A 49 28.30 26.28 44.14
C VAL A 49 27.52 27.20 43.21
N VAL A 50 28.19 28.19 42.66
CA VAL A 50 27.59 29.11 41.68
C VAL A 50 28.17 28.79 40.31
N GLU A 51 27.29 28.45 39.38
CA GLU A 51 27.68 28.20 38.01
C GLU A 51 27.00 29.20 37.07
N THR A 52 27.68 29.50 35.96
CA THR A 52 27.10 30.38 34.93
C THR A 52 26.20 29.57 34.02
N ALA A 53 24.96 29.96 33.98
CA ALA A 53 24.01 29.35 33.03
C ALA A 53 24.38 29.72 31.57
N GLY A 54 24.60 28.72 30.76
CA GLY A 54 24.92 28.86 29.34
C GLY A 54 23.83 28.24 28.46
N SER A 55 23.92 28.47 27.15
CA SER A 55 23.08 27.81 26.21
C SER A 55 23.44 26.34 26.11
N VAL A 56 22.46 25.46 26.21
CA VAL A 56 22.63 24.01 26.04
C VAL A 56 21.62 23.49 25.01
N GLN A 57 22.08 22.56 24.18
CA GLN A 57 21.17 21.83 23.30
C GLN A 57 20.50 20.70 24.09
N MET A 58 19.23 20.83 24.33
CA MET A 58 18.43 19.77 24.93
C MET A 58 17.86 18.87 23.84
N LYS A 59 18.10 17.56 23.93
CA LYS A 59 17.48 16.56 23.07
C LYS A 59 16.18 16.13 23.74
N THR A 60 15.07 16.37 23.07
CA THR A 60 13.79 15.79 23.47
C THR A 60 13.67 14.42 22.82
N ILE A 61 13.52 13.38 23.62
CA ILE A 61 13.24 12.03 23.17
C ILE A 61 11.72 11.85 23.22
N LEU A 62 11.13 11.58 22.07
CA LEU A 62 9.70 11.27 21.95
C LEU A 62 9.57 9.78 21.69
N GLU A 63 9.01 9.03 22.64
CA GLU A 63 8.69 7.63 22.47
C GLU A 63 7.26 7.52 21.96
N LEU A 64 7.10 6.98 20.77
CA LEU A 64 5.80 6.77 20.14
C LEU A 64 5.54 5.28 20.04
N PRO A 65 4.36 4.79 20.45
CA PRO A 65 3.94 3.43 20.16
C PRO A 65 3.72 3.27 18.67
N GLY A 66 4.09 2.11 18.12
CA GLY A 66 3.88 1.76 16.72
C GLY A 66 3.59 0.27 16.57
N GLU A 67 2.83 -0.09 15.55
CA GLU A 67 2.54 -1.45 15.15
C GLU A 67 3.19 -1.72 13.79
N ILE A 68 3.73 -2.92 13.61
CA ILE A 68 4.31 -3.34 12.33
C ILE A 68 3.20 -4.01 11.52
N GLU A 69 2.85 -3.38 10.41
CA GLU A 69 1.88 -3.90 9.46
C GLU A 69 2.54 -4.18 8.11
N LEU A 70 1.90 -5.07 7.32
CA LEU A 70 2.33 -5.33 5.96
C LEU A 70 2.05 -4.09 5.09
N ASN A 71 3.02 -3.71 4.27
CA ASN A 71 2.82 -2.63 3.32
C ASN A 71 1.82 -3.08 2.23
N ALA A 72 0.62 -2.51 2.23
CA ALA A 72 -0.46 -2.85 1.32
C ALA A 72 -0.06 -2.74 -0.17
N ASP A 73 0.84 -1.80 -0.51
CA ASP A 73 1.32 -1.62 -1.88
C ASP A 73 2.29 -2.73 -2.35
N LYS A 74 2.79 -3.53 -1.40
CA LYS A 74 3.75 -4.62 -1.66
C LYS A 74 3.16 -6.02 -1.43
N VAL A 75 1.91 -6.10 -0.99
CA VAL A 75 1.20 -7.35 -0.79
C VAL A 75 0.34 -7.66 -2.01
N VAL A 76 0.48 -8.85 -2.56
CA VAL A 76 -0.34 -9.34 -3.67
C VAL A 76 -1.04 -10.63 -3.23
N HIS A 77 -2.36 -10.64 -3.37
CA HIS A 77 -3.15 -11.85 -3.18
C HIS A 77 -3.28 -12.59 -4.51
N VAL A 78 -2.67 -13.78 -4.58
CA VAL A 78 -2.78 -14.64 -5.77
C VAL A 78 -4.06 -15.48 -5.64
N VAL A 79 -5.07 -15.15 -6.45
CA VAL A 79 -6.36 -15.84 -6.47
C VAL A 79 -6.54 -16.52 -7.83
N PRO A 80 -6.91 -17.80 -7.88
CA PRO A 80 -7.18 -18.49 -9.13
C PRO A 80 -8.43 -17.88 -9.82
N ARG A 81 -8.42 -17.87 -11.15
CA ARG A 81 -9.53 -17.34 -11.96
C ARG A 81 -10.69 -18.32 -12.11
N VAL A 82 -10.45 -19.58 -11.76
CA VAL A 82 -11.43 -20.69 -11.85
C VAL A 82 -11.47 -21.46 -10.53
N SER A 83 -12.59 -22.07 -10.24
CA SER A 83 -12.71 -23.02 -9.13
C SER A 83 -12.04 -24.34 -9.48
N GLY A 84 -11.44 -24.98 -8.47
CA GLY A 84 -10.77 -26.27 -8.67
C GLY A 84 -10.26 -26.87 -7.37
N VAL A 85 -9.72 -28.06 -7.45
CA VAL A 85 -9.06 -28.77 -6.37
C VAL A 85 -7.55 -28.62 -6.53
N VAL A 86 -6.88 -28.21 -5.45
CA VAL A 86 -5.41 -28.13 -5.47
C VAL A 86 -4.85 -29.55 -5.47
N THR A 87 -4.06 -29.88 -6.49
CA THR A 87 -3.41 -31.17 -6.65
C THR A 87 -1.96 -31.18 -6.20
N GLU A 88 -1.28 -30.02 -6.36
CA GLU A 88 0.12 -29.86 -5.97
C GLU A 88 0.34 -28.50 -5.32
N VAL A 89 1.18 -28.46 -4.29
CA VAL A 89 1.64 -27.23 -3.64
C VAL A 89 3.16 -27.21 -3.66
N ASN A 90 3.74 -26.27 -4.38
CA ASN A 90 5.18 -26.19 -4.61
C ASN A 90 5.88 -25.18 -3.70
N LYS A 91 5.11 -24.39 -2.95
CA LYS A 91 5.64 -23.36 -2.03
C LYS A 91 4.92 -23.37 -0.71
N ASN A 92 5.68 -23.17 0.37
CA ASN A 92 5.18 -23.06 1.73
C ASN A 92 5.32 -21.62 2.25
N LEU A 93 4.71 -21.37 3.39
CA LEU A 93 4.85 -20.09 4.08
C LEU A 93 6.33 -19.82 4.43
N GLY A 94 6.82 -18.67 4.06
CA GLY A 94 8.21 -18.27 4.25
C GLY A 94 9.11 -18.48 3.03
N ASP A 95 8.63 -19.20 2.01
CA ASP A 95 9.40 -19.43 0.80
C ASP A 95 9.49 -18.18 -0.08
N THR A 96 10.62 -18.02 -0.74
CA THR A 96 10.79 -16.99 -1.77
C THR A 96 10.16 -17.44 -3.09
N VAL A 97 9.36 -16.55 -3.70
CA VAL A 97 8.70 -16.80 -4.99
C VAL A 97 9.24 -15.81 -6.03
N ARG A 98 9.54 -16.31 -7.23
CA ARG A 98 9.98 -15.51 -8.37
C ARG A 98 8.82 -15.26 -9.33
N HIS A 99 8.94 -14.22 -10.13
CA HIS A 99 7.95 -13.95 -11.17
C HIS A 99 7.83 -15.14 -12.15
N GLY A 100 6.60 -15.59 -12.39
CA GLY A 100 6.30 -16.73 -13.27
C GLY A 100 6.51 -18.11 -12.63
N GLU A 101 6.91 -18.18 -11.35
CA GLU A 101 7.07 -19.46 -10.67
C GLU A 101 5.73 -20.06 -10.25
N VAL A 102 5.56 -21.38 -10.52
CA VAL A 102 4.34 -22.11 -10.16
C VAL A 102 4.33 -22.40 -8.66
N ILE A 103 3.38 -21.80 -7.96
CA ILE A 103 3.21 -21.98 -6.51
C ILE A 103 2.29 -23.13 -6.16
N ALA A 104 1.28 -23.40 -6.98
CA ALA A 104 0.35 -24.52 -6.82
C ALA A 104 -0.26 -24.92 -8.16
N VAL A 105 -0.69 -26.15 -8.27
CA VAL A 105 -1.42 -26.69 -9.43
C VAL A 105 -2.85 -27.01 -9.01
N LEU A 106 -3.80 -26.56 -9.83
CA LEU A 106 -5.22 -26.78 -9.61
C LEU A 106 -5.80 -27.65 -10.72
N ASP A 107 -6.61 -28.62 -10.36
CA ASP A 107 -7.49 -29.34 -11.27
C ASP A 107 -8.88 -28.69 -11.27
N SER A 108 -9.34 -28.28 -12.46
CA SER A 108 -10.59 -27.56 -12.64
C SER A 108 -11.45 -28.24 -13.69
N ARG A 109 -12.66 -28.65 -13.29
CA ARG A 109 -13.67 -29.22 -14.19
C ARG A 109 -14.08 -28.22 -15.27
N GLU A 110 -14.20 -26.93 -14.91
CA GLU A 110 -14.57 -25.87 -15.84
C GLU A 110 -13.53 -25.75 -16.96
N VAL A 111 -12.26 -25.80 -16.63
CA VAL A 111 -11.16 -25.77 -17.62
C VAL A 111 -11.21 -27.00 -18.51
N ALA A 112 -11.47 -28.19 -17.96
CA ALA A 112 -11.58 -29.43 -18.73
C ALA A 112 -12.76 -29.37 -19.73
N GLU A 113 -13.91 -28.84 -19.32
CA GLU A 113 -15.09 -28.66 -20.18
C GLU A 113 -14.81 -27.64 -21.31
N LEU A 114 -14.15 -26.53 -21.02
CA LEU A 114 -13.77 -25.52 -22.02
C LEU A 114 -12.77 -26.06 -23.03
N LYS A 115 -11.77 -26.83 -22.59
CA LYS A 115 -10.81 -27.51 -23.48
C LYS A 115 -11.52 -28.49 -24.41
N SER A 116 -12.38 -29.31 -23.86
CA SER A 116 -13.17 -30.27 -24.65
C SER A 116 -14.08 -29.58 -25.67
N GLY A 117 -14.73 -28.48 -25.27
CA GLY A 117 -15.55 -27.66 -26.14
C GLY A 117 -14.76 -27.03 -27.30
N TYR A 118 -13.57 -26.55 -27.02
CA TYR A 118 -12.65 -26.00 -28.03
C TYR A 118 -12.20 -27.06 -29.02
N MET A 119 -11.77 -28.24 -28.56
CA MET A 119 -11.40 -29.36 -29.44
C MET A 119 -12.57 -29.80 -30.33
N ALA A 120 -13.80 -29.91 -29.76
CA ALA A 120 -15.00 -30.25 -30.53
C ALA A 120 -15.32 -29.20 -31.59
N SER A 121 -15.20 -27.91 -31.28
CA SER A 121 -15.43 -26.82 -32.23
C SER A 121 -14.43 -26.84 -33.38
N MET A 122 -13.17 -27.14 -33.09
CA MET A 122 -12.15 -27.30 -34.14
C MET A 122 -12.49 -28.44 -35.11
N LYS A 123 -12.91 -29.59 -34.58
CA LYS A 123 -13.28 -30.73 -35.45
C LYS A 123 -14.53 -30.41 -36.27
N ARG A 124 -15.48 -29.63 -35.76
CA ARG A 124 -16.65 -29.19 -36.53
C ARG A 124 -16.26 -28.23 -37.66
N VAL A 125 -15.37 -27.29 -37.43
CA VAL A 125 -14.84 -26.40 -38.48
C VAL A 125 -14.15 -27.20 -39.56
N GLU A 126 -13.29 -28.17 -39.20
CA GLU A 126 -12.61 -29.05 -40.16
C GLU A 126 -13.63 -29.78 -41.08
N LEU A 127 -14.66 -30.37 -40.46
CA LEU A 127 -15.74 -31.08 -41.21
C LEU A 127 -16.56 -30.13 -42.06
N ALA A 128 -16.95 -28.97 -41.53
CA ALA A 128 -17.72 -27.97 -42.27
C ALA A 128 -16.91 -27.42 -43.46
N ARG A 129 -15.61 -27.19 -43.26
CA ARG A 129 -14.70 -26.75 -44.34
C ARG A 129 -14.57 -27.78 -45.45
N ALA A 130 -14.34 -29.03 -45.12
CA ALA A 130 -14.29 -30.11 -46.11
C ALA A 130 -15.61 -30.25 -46.90
N THR A 131 -16.74 -30.05 -46.20
CA THR A 131 -18.07 -30.07 -46.85
C THR A 131 -18.27 -28.88 -47.78
N PHE A 132 -17.90 -27.69 -47.34
CA PHE A 132 -17.97 -26.47 -48.15
C PHE A 132 -17.07 -26.57 -49.37
N GLU A 133 -15.82 -27.01 -49.26
CA GLU A 133 -14.89 -27.17 -50.39
C GLU A 133 -15.42 -28.17 -51.42
N ARG A 134 -16.04 -29.26 -50.97
CA ARG A 134 -16.68 -30.22 -51.87
C ARG A 134 -17.87 -29.60 -52.62
N LYS A 135 -18.76 -28.87 -51.91
CA LYS A 135 -19.92 -28.21 -52.49
C LYS A 135 -19.54 -27.06 -53.42
N ASP A 136 -18.49 -26.31 -53.11
CA ASP A 136 -17.95 -25.25 -53.96
C ASP A 136 -17.42 -25.80 -55.29
N ARG A 137 -16.67 -26.93 -55.28
CA ARG A 137 -16.22 -27.61 -56.50
C ARG A 137 -17.37 -28.11 -57.38
N LEU A 138 -18.40 -28.74 -56.75
CA LEU A 138 -19.59 -29.24 -57.48
C LEU A 138 -20.42 -28.11 -58.07
N TRP A 139 -20.54 -27.01 -57.38
CA TRP A 139 -21.26 -25.82 -57.86
C TRP A 139 -20.54 -25.17 -59.05
N LYS A 140 -19.19 -25.02 -58.97
CA LYS A 140 -18.38 -24.53 -60.09
C LYS A 140 -18.50 -25.41 -61.33
N GLN A 141 -18.69 -26.71 -61.15
CA GLN A 141 -18.93 -27.67 -62.23
C GLN A 141 -20.43 -27.70 -62.65
N LYS A 142 -21.30 -26.86 -62.11
CA LYS A 142 -22.78 -26.83 -62.40
C LYS A 142 -23.51 -28.14 -62.05
N ILE A 143 -22.92 -28.92 -61.09
CA ILE A 143 -23.53 -30.21 -60.67
C ILE A 143 -24.44 -30.01 -59.44
N SER A 144 -24.03 -29.05 -58.51
CA SER A 144 -24.78 -28.74 -57.31
C SER A 144 -25.60 -27.46 -57.47
N SER A 145 -26.68 -27.32 -56.70
CA SER A 145 -27.48 -26.11 -56.65
C SER A 145 -26.77 -24.97 -55.93
N GLU A 146 -27.08 -23.71 -56.31
CA GLU A 146 -26.58 -22.52 -55.57
C GLU A 146 -27.04 -22.54 -54.11
N ARG A 147 -28.25 -23.04 -53.85
CA ARG A 147 -28.78 -23.20 -52.50
C ARG A 147 -27.88 -24.07 -51.63
N ASP A 148 -27.41 -25.22 -52.15
CA ASP A 148 -26.52 -26.13 -51.40
C ASP A 148 -25.15 -25.51 -51.14
N TYR A 149 -24.62 -24.74 -52.08
CA TYR A 149 -23.40 -23.98 -51.93
C TYR A 149 -23.52 -22.93 -50.80
N LEU A 150 -24.57 -22.09 -50.86
CA LEU A 150 -24.81 -21.05 -49.84
C LEU A 150 -25.07 -21.67 -48.48
N ALA A 151 -25.84 -22.75 -48.37
CA ALA A 151 -26.04 -23.45 -47.09
C ALA A 151 -24.73 -23.98 -46.47
N SER A 152 -23.86 -24.57 -47.31
CA SER A 152 -22.58 -25.09 -46.83
C SER A 152 -21.60 -23.95 -46.40
N ARG A 153 -21.66 -22.80 -47.08
CA ARG A 153 -20.88 -21.60 -46.71
C ARG A 153 -21.38 -21.02 -45.39
N GLN A 154 -22.68 -20.95 -45.19
CA GLN A 154 -23.28 -20.50 -43.93
C GLN A 154 -22.87 -21.42 -42.78
N ALA A 155 -23.00 -22.74 -42.96
CA ALA A 155 -22.63 -23.71 -41.94
C ALA A 155 -21.13 -23.59 -41.51
N LEU A 156 -20.22 -23.36 -42.48
CA LEU A 156 -18.84 -23.12 -42.18
C LEU A 156 -18.64 -21.84 -41.34
N ALA A 157 -19.27 -20.74 -41.73
CA ALA A 157 -19.21 -19.48 -41.02
C ALA A 157 -19.72 -19.59 -39.56
N GLU A 158 -20.81 -20.34 -39.36
CA GLU A 158 -21.36 -20.61 -38.02
C GLU A 158 -20.39 -21.38 -37.15
N GLU A 159 -19.73 -22.42 -37.67
CA GLU A 159 -18.76 -23.18 -36.91
C GLU A 159 -17.46 -22.40 -36.66
N GLU A 160 -17.02 -21.52 -37.55
CA GLU A 160 -15.91 -20.62 -37.35
C GLU A 160 -16.18 -19.62 -36.21
N ILE A 161 -17.42 -19.10 -36.10
CA ILE A 161 -17.85 -18.25 -34.99
C ILE A 161 -17.84 -19.03 -33.66
N ASN A 162 -18.33 -20.28 -33.68
CA ASN A 162 -18.34 -21.16 -32.51
C ASN A 162 -16.90 -21.42 -32.00
N LEU A 163 -15.98 -21.70 -32.91
CA LEU A 163 -14.56 -21.88 -32.57
C LEU A 163 -13.95 -20.61 -32.01
N GLN A 164 -14.22 -19.46 -32.62
CA GLN A 164 -13.74 -18.19 -32.12
C GLN A 164 -14.26 -17.93 -30.70
N THR A 165 -15.53 -18.23 -30.43
CA THR A 165 -16.12 -18.09 -29.10
C THR A 165 -15.43 -19.01 -28.08
N ALA A 166 -15.19 -20.26 -28.42
CA ALA A 166 -14.48 -21.21 -27.55
C ALA A 166 -13.04 -20.77 -27.28
N THR A 167 -12.36 -20.26 -28.30
CA THR A 167 -10.99 -19.68 -28.16
C THR A 167 -10.98 -18.51 -27.19
N GLN A 168 -11.91 -17.56 -27.35
CA GLN A 168 -11.98 -16.39 -26.47
C GLN A 168 -12.23 -16.75 -24.99
N LYS A 169 -13.03 -17.78 -24.72
CA LYS A 169 -13.25 -18.26 -23.36
C LYS A 169 -11.95 -18.76 -22.71
N LEU A 170 -11.13 -19.50 -23.43
CA LEU A 170 -9.85 -19.99 -22.91
C LEU A 170 -8.83 -18.85 -22.71
N LEU A 171 -8.75 -17.91 -23.68
CA LEU A 171 -7.89 -16.74 -23.55
C LEU A 171 -8.28 -15.86 -22.33
N ALA A 172 -9.56 -15.71 -22.05
CA ALA A 172 -10.06 -14.96 -20.88
C ALA A 172 -9.61 -15.60 -19.56
N LEU A 173 -9.39 -16.91 -19.52
CA LEU A 173 -8.83 -17.62 -18.37
C LEU A 173 -7.31 -17.48 -18.26
N GLY A 174 -6.64 -16.91 -19.25
CA GLY A 174 -5.21 -16.69 -19.26
C GLY A 174 -4.40 -17.70 -20.04
N PHE A 175 -5.04 -18.58 -20.82
CA PHE A 175 -4.31 -19.43 -21.77
C PHE A 175 -3.68 -18.56 -22.85
N SER A 176 -2.47 -18.91 -23.25
CA SER A 176 -1.80 -18.30 -24.39
C SER A 176 -2.14 -19.03 -25.69
N GLN A 177 -1.81 -18.45 -26.83
CA GLN A 177 -2.01 -19.13 -28.12
C GLN A 177 -1.17 -20.42 -28.21
N THR A 178 0.02 -20.42 -27.63
CA THR A 178 0.89 -21.61 -27.55
C THR A 178 0.28 -22.73 -26.70
N ASP A 179 -0.47 -22.39 -25.66
CA ASP A 179 -1.19 -23.39 -24.85
C ASP A 179 -2.33 -24.00 -25.64
N LEU A 180 -3.04 -23.19 -26.44
CA LEU A 180 -4.12 -23.69 -27.32
C LEU A 180 -3.59 -24.64 -28.39
N ASP A 181 -2.44 -24.34 -28.99
CA ASP A 181 -1.80 -25.19 -29.98
C ASP A 181 -1.37 -26.54 -29.37
N SER A 182 -0.86 -26.52 -28.13
CA SER A 182 -0.48 -27.77 -27.41
C SER A 182 -1.65 -28.67 -27.05
N ILE A 183 -2.88 -28.12 -26.87
CA ILE A 183 -4.09 -28.91 -26.62
C ILE A 183 -4.43 -29.84 -27.80
N LEU A 184 -3.94 -29.51 -28.99
CA LEU A 184 -4.23 -30.27 -30.23
C LEU A 184 -3.27 -31.44 -30.42
N GLU A 185 -2.14 -31.46 -29.74
CA GLU A 185 -1.12 -32.52 -29.86
C GLU A 185 -1.36 -33.66 -28.84
N MET A 186 -2.32 -33.48 -27.94
CA MET A 186 -2.74 -34.49 -26.94
C MET A 186 -3.89 -35.35 -27.49
#